data_3f34ee4b1fda6e8183f79ee0f24888ed
#
_entry.id   3f34ee4b1fda6e8183f79ee0f24888ed
#
_cell.length_a   1.000
_cell.length_b   1.000
_cell.length_c   1.000
_cell.angle_alpha   90.00
_cell.angle_beta   90.00
_cell.angle_gamma   90.00
#
_symmetry.space_group_name_H-M   'P 1'
#
loop_
_entity.id
_entity.type
_entity.pdbx_description
1 polymer ?
#
loop_
_entity_poly.entity_id
_entity_poly.type
_entity_poly.pdbx_seq_one_letter_code
_entity_poly.pdbx_strand_id
1 'polypeptide(L)'
;MNFPGRSVLKEIHRIHEDGFDFIDLTIEPPAAWKADGREVGKLTRDLGLSAVGHTAYYLPIASPWPEMRRLARDLYRHCLDKFAAAGIELVNVHPDQRLPLHSKEQVRARNAEAIEGLAEDAAERGIRLMVENLDRMFATAADLEPLFDRVPDLGFHLDIGHANLRLGLGEPNRTPVLLEAFGDRLAHVHVSDNRGGGDDLHLPLGAGAIDWKEAIRNLKRAGWDGTVTLEVFSREREYLRASRRAWIEWWQEVRA
;
A
#
# COMPACT_ATOMS: atom_id res chain seq x y z
N MET A 1 -9.61 1.32 2.27
CA MET A 1 -9.65 0.15 1.36
C MET A 1 -10.93 -0.67 1.55
N ASN A 2 -11.27 -1.56 0.60
CA ASN A 2 -12.37 -2.51 0.77
C ASN A 2 -11.93 -3.71 1.62
N PHE A 3 -12.90 -4.37 2.24
CA PHE A 3 -12.64 -5.62 2.95
C PHE A 3 -12.84 -6.82 2.01
N PRO A 4 -11.80 -7.62 1.71
CA PRO A 4 -11.86 -8.68 0.67
C PRO A 4 -12.90 -9.78 0.92
N GLY A 5 -13.27 -10.00 2.17
CA GLY A 5 -14.31 -10.94 2.56
C GLY A 5 -15.74 -10.50 2.25
N ARG A 6 -15.93 -9.29 1.73
CA ARG A 6 -17.25 -8.71 1.41
C ARG A 6 -17.37 -8.41 -0.09
N SER A 7 -18.59 -8.21 -0.56
CA SER A 7 -18.85 -7.79 -1.93
C SER A 7 -18.19 -6.43 -2.20
N VAL A 8 -17.30 -6.37 -3.19
CA VAL A 8 -16.61 -5.15 -3.61
C VAL A 8 -17.60 -4.03 -3.94
N LEU A 9 -18.66 -4.32 -4.69
CA LEU A 9 -19.66 -3.29 -5.07
C LEU A 9 -20.35 -2.70 -3.84
N LYS A 10 -20.66 -3.52 -2.83
CA LYS A 10 -21.23 -3.01 -1.57
C LYS A 10 -20.22 -2.18 -0.77
N GLU A 11 -18.95 -2.56 -0.78
CA GLU A 11 -17.89 -1.79 -0.10
C GLU A 11 -17.66 -0.44 -0.80
N ILE A 12 -17.71 -0.38 -2.14
CA ILE A 12 -17.62 0.88 -2.90
C ILE A 12 -18.73 1.84 -2.48
N HIS A 13 -20.00 1.38 -2.43
CA HIS A 13 -21.11 2.22 -1.95
C HIS A 13 -20.86 2.75 -0.53
N ARG A 14 -20.40 1.88 0.38
CA ARG A 14 -20.11 2.27 1.76
C ARG A 14 -18.97 3.30 1.87
N ILE A 15 -17.92 3.14 1.08
CA ILE A 15 -16.80 4.08 1.02
C ILE A 15 -17.29 5.45 0.54
N HIS A 16 -18.12 5.47 -0.50
CA HIS A 16 -18.75 6.69 -0.99
C HIS A 16 -19.68 7.34 0.06
N GLU A 17 -20.54 6.56 0.72
CA GLU A 17 -21.44 7.03 1.79
C GLU A 17 -20.68 7.59 3.00
N ASP A 18 -19.48 7.08 3.30
CA ASP A 18 -18.60 7.60 4.36
C ASP A 18 -17.84 8.87 3.93
N GLY A 19 -18.04 9.34 2.70
CA GLY A 19 -17.50 10.58 2.17
C GLY A 19 -16.02 10.50 1.78
N PHE A 20 -15.51 9.31 1.44
CA PHE A 20 -14.16 9.15 0.86
C PHE A 20 -14.14 9.53 -0.61
N ASP A 21 -12.99 9.99 -1.08
CA ASP A 21 -12.79 10.54 -2.43
C ASP A 21 -12.29 9.47 -3.43
N PHE A 22 -11.76 8.36 -2.92
CA PHE A 22 -11.29 7.24 -3.70
C PHE A 22 -11.41 5.91 -2.96
N ILE A 23 -11.20 4.81 -3.68
CA ILE A 23 -11.09 3.47 -3.11
C ILE A 23 -9.69 2.91 -3.33
N ASP A 24 -9.12 2.35 -2.27
CA ASP A 24 -8.00 1.43 -2.36
C ASP A 24 -8.58 0.02 -2.52
N LEU A 25 -8.50 -0.50 -3.73
CA LEU A 25 -9.19 -1.72 -4.15
C LEU A 25 -8.29 -2.94 -3.98
N THR A 26 -8.60 -3.75 -2.97
CA THR A 26 -7.94 -5.05 -2.79
C THR A 26 -8.69 -6.14 -3.54
N ILE A 27 -7.98 -6.88 -4.43
CA ILE A 27 -8.52 -8.04 -5.15
C ILE A 27 -7.87 -9.32 -4.63
N GLU A 28 -8.57 -10.00 -3.72
CA GLU A 28 -8.16 -11.29 -3.17
C GLU A 28 -9.37 -12.15 -2.74
N PRO A 29 -9.21 -13.45 -2.53
CA PRO A 29 -10.28 -14.30 -2.00
C PRO A 29 -10.74 -13.84 -0.60
N PRO A 30 -12.00 -14.17 -0.19
CA PRO A 30 -12.93 -15.01 -0.95
C PRO A 30 -13.87 -14.23 -1.88
N ALA A 31 -14.27 -13.01 -1.54
CA ALA A 31 -15.33 -12.31 -2.27
C ALA A 31 -14.77 -11.34 -3.33
N ALA A 32 -13.73 -10.58 -3.00
CA ALA A 32 -13.16 -9.59 -3.91
C ALA A 32 -12.52 -10.24 -5.15
N TRP A 33 -12.01 -11.46 -5.03
CA TRP A 33 -11.51 -12.26 -6.15
C TRP A 33 -12.53 -12.48 -7.27
N LYS A 34 -13.83 -12.52 -6.93
CA LYS A 34 -14.93 -12.75 -7.86
C LYS A 34 -15.44 -11.47 -8.54
N ALA A 35 -14.95 -10.32 -8.14
CA ALA A 35 -15.39 -9.04 -8.67
C ALA A 35 -15.07 -8.94 -10.18
N ASP A 36 -16.02 -8.42 -10.95
CA ASP A 36 -15.80 -8.03 -12.34
C ASP A 36 -15.19 -6.61 -12.39
N GLY A 37 -14.01 -6.48 -13.00
CA GLY A 37 -13.29 -5.21 -13.06
C GLY A 37 -14.09 -4.12 -13.79
N ARG A 38 -14.86 -4.47 -14.83
CA ARG A 38 -15.66 -3.50 -15.61
C ARG A 38 -16.83 -2.97 -14.78
N GLU A 39 -17.50 -3.85 -14.01
CA GLU A 39 -18.55 -3.43 -13.09
C GLU A 39 -17.99 -2.52 -11.99
N VAL A 40 -16.84 -2.88 -11.42
CA VAL A 40 -16.12 -2.05 -10.44
C VAL A 40 -15.79 -0.69 -11.03
N GLY A 41 -15.14 -0.65 -12.18
CA GLY A 41 -14.76 0.61 -12.83
C GLY A 41 -15.96 1.46 -13.26
N LYS A 42 -17.07 0.85 -13.66
CA LYS A 42 -18.32 1.59 -13.93
C LYS A 42 -18.85 2.22 -12.65
N LEU A 43 -18.97 1.45 -11.57
CA LEU A 43 -19.54 1.93 -10.31
C LEU A 43 -18.69 3.05 -9.68
N THR A 44 -17.35 2.92 -9.69
CA THR A 44 -16.46 3.96 -9.16
C THR A 44 -16.63 5.27 -9.93
N ARG A 45 -16.69 5.22 -11.27
CA ARG A 45 -16.94 6.42 -12.10
C ARG A 45 -18.32 7.01 -11.86
N ASP A 46 -19.38 6.19 -11.79
CA ASP A 46 -20.75 6.65 -11.54
C ASP A 46 -20.88 7.39 -10.19
N LEU A 47 -20.07 7.01 -9.20
CA LEU A 47 -20.01 7.63 -7.88
C LEU A 47 -18.94 8.75 -7.75
N GLY A 48 -18.21 9.06 -8.82
CA GLY A 48 -17.16 10.08 -8.81
C GLY A 48 -15.95 9.70 -7.97
N LEU A 49 -15.70 8.40 -7.72
CA LEU A 49 -14.53 7.90 -7.01
C LEU A 49 -13.37 7.61 -7.97
N SER A 50 -12.16 7.95 -7.59
CA SER A 50 -10.95 7.35 -8.17
C SER A 50 -10.60 6.04 -7.47
N ALA A 51 -9.59 5.31 -7.98
CA ALA A 51 -9.17 4.06 -7.37
C ALA A 51 -7.66 3.82 -7.53
N VAL A 52 -7.06 3.19 -6.51
CA VAL A 52 -5.75 2.56 -6.58
C VAL A 52 -5.93 1.06 -6.36
N GLY A 53 -5.02 0.24 -6.87
CA GLY A 53 -5.09 -1.22 -6.72
C GLY A 53 -4.16 -1.72 -5.63
N HIS A 54 -4.61 -2.73 -4.91
CA HIS A 54 -3.86 -3.39 -3.86
C HIS A 54 -3.89 -4.90 -4.06
N THR A 55 -2.72 -5.53 -4.03
CA THR A 55 -2.61 -6.98 -4.20
C THR A 55 -2.41 -7.68 -2.87
N ALA A 56 -2.78 -8.96 -2.80
CA ALA A 56 -2.61 -9.77 -1.59
C ALA A 56 -1.14 -9.84 -1.17
N TYR A 57 -0.85 -9.39 0.04
CA TYR A 57 0.52 -9.30 0.59
C TYR A 57 1.23 -10.66 0.75
N TYR A 58 0.47 -11.75 0.75
CA TYR A 58 0.97 -13.11 0.97
C TYR A 58 1.25 -13.90 -0.32
N LEU A 59 1.17 -13.28 -1.51
CA LEU A 59 1.53 -13.95 -2.75
C LEU A 59 3.04 -14.13 -2.82
N PRO A 60 3.56 -15.38 -2.95
CA PRO A 60 4.98 -15.67 -2.80
C PRO A 60 5.77 -15.38 -4.08
N ILE A 61 5.89 -14.10 -4.43
CA ILE A 61 6.50 -13.64 -5.70
C ILE A 61 7.99 -13.96 -5.79
N ALA A 62 8.70 -13.96 -4.65
CA ALA A 62 10.12 -14.25 -4.58
C ALA A 62 10.44 -15.64 -4.03
N SER A 63 9.45 -16.54 -3.94
CA SER A 63 9.62 -17.90 -3.43
C SER A 63 10.86 -18.59 -3.99
N PRO A 64 11.62 -19.38 -3.20
CA PRO A 64 12.71 -20.21 -3.70
C PRO A 64 12.23 -21.30 -4.68
N TRP A 65 10.96 -21.67 -4.66
CA TRP A 65 10.36 -22.66 -5.56
C TRP A 65 9.89 -22.01 -6.86
N PRO A 66 10.48 -22.39 -8.02
CA PRO A 66 10.10 -21.80 -9.32
C PRO A 66 8.61 -21.94 -9.65
N GLU A 67 8.01 -23.07 -9.26
CA GLU A 67 6.57 -23.34 -9.48
C GLU A 67 5.70 -22.35 -8.73
N MET A 68 6.05 -22.03 -7.49
CA MET A 68 5.31 -21.06 -6.69
C MET A 68 5.45 -19.65 -7.25
N ARG A 69 6.64 -19.26 -7.72
CA ARG A 69 6.83 -17.96 -8.38
C ARG A 69 5.98 -17.84 -9.66
N ARG A 70 5.96 -18.89 -10.49
CA ARG A 70 5.11 -18.90 -11.69
C ARG A 70 3.65 -18.72 -11.34
N LEU A 71 3.13 -19.51 -10.38
CA LEU A 71 1.75 -19.41 -9.92
C LEU A 71 1.45 -18.02 -9.34
N ALA A 72 2.33 -17.47 -8.51
CA ALA A 72 2.17 -16.13 -7.96
C ALA A 72 2.09 -15.07 -9.08
N ARG A 73 2.98 -15.13 -10.08
CA ARG A 73 2.94 -14.22 -11.24
C ARG A 73 1.64 -14.34 -12.03
N ASP A 74 1.13 -15.55 -12.24
CA ASP A 74 -0.16 -15.76 -12.93
C ASP A 74 -1.34 -15.20 -12.13
N LEU A 75 -1.33 -15.34 -10.81
CA LEU A 75 -2.34 -14.73 -9.93
C LEU A 75 -2.26 -13.19 -9.96
N TYR A 76 -1.04 -12.63 -9.97
CA TYR A 76 -0.83 -11.18 -10.15
C TYR A 76 -1.36 -10.68 -11.49
N ARG A 77 -1.05 -11.36 -12.59
CA ARG A 77 -1.59 -11.03 -13.91
C ARG A 77 -3.11 -11.00 -13.92
N HIS A 78 -3.74 -11.98 -13.26
CA HIS A 78 -5.19 -11.98 -13.12
C HIS A 78 -5.71 -10.76 -12.33
N CYS A 79 -5.03 -10.33 -11.27
CA CYS A 79 -5.36 -9.09 -10.56
C CYS A 79 -5.16 -7.87 -11.47
N LEU A 80 -4.03 -7.79 -12.18
CA LEU A 80 -3.73 -6.70 -13.12
C LEU A 80 -4.77 -6.58 -14.23
N ASP A 81 -5.24 -7.70 -14.79
CA ASP A 81 -6.32 -7.70 -15.79
C ASP A 81 -7.61 -7.09 -15.24
N LYS A 82 -7.95 -7.37 -13.97
CA LYS A 82 -9.12 -6.79 -13.30
C LYS A 82 -8.93 -5.31 -13.00
N PHE A 83 -7.75 -4.90 -12.54
CA PHE A 83 -7.42 -3.51 -12.30
C PHE A 83 -7.47 -2.69 -13.60
N ALA A 84 -6.86 -3.19 -14.67
CA ALA A 84 -6.95 -2.56 -16.00
C ALA A 84 -8.40 -2.44 -16.48
N ALA A 85 -9.21 -3.50 -16.33
CA ALA A 85 -10.63 -3.47 -16.70
C ALA A 85 -11.44 -2.47 -15.85
N ALA A 86 -11.00 -2.19 -14.62
CA ALA A 86 -11.58 -1.16 -13.77
C ALA A 86 -11.10 0.26 -14.08
N GLY A 87 -10.06 0.41 -14.92
CA GLY A 87 -9.42 1.70 -15.21
C GLY A 87 -8.47 2.17 -14.11
N ILE A 88 -7.88 1.24 -13.36
CA ILE A 88 -6.90 1.53 -12.31
C ILE A 88 -5.51 1.49 -12.92
N GLU A 89 -4.76 2.58 -12.76
CA GLU A 89 -3.44 2.79 -13.38
C GLU A 89 -2.29 2.70 -12.37
N LEU A 90 -2.57 2.59 -11.07
CA LEU A 90 -1.58 2.51 -10.00
C LEU A 90 -1.90 1.34 -9.08
N VAL A 91 -0.95 0.40 -8.91
CA VAL A 91 -1.16 -0.84 -8.15
C VAL A 91 0.00 -1.10 -7.20
N ASN A 92 -0.33 -1.41 -5.93
CA ASN A 92 0.63 -1.78 -4.90
C ASN A 92 1.10 -3.23 -5.05
N VAL A 93 2.37 -3.46 -4.79
CA VAL A 93 3.00 -4.78 -4.66
C VAL A 93 3.77 -4.86 -3.34
N HIS A 94 3.59 -5.98 -2.63
CA HIS A 94 4.36 -6.28 -1.42
C HIS A 94 5.52 -7.22 -1.76
N PRO A 95 6.76 -6.86 -1.38
CA PRO A 95 7.87 -7.80 -1.48
C PRO A 95 7.77 -8.90 -0.42
N ASP A 96 8.25 -10.09 -0.74
CA ASP A 96 8.35 -11.20 0.22
C ASP A 96 9.37 -10.88 1.31
N GLN A 97 8.94 -10.83 2.55
CA GLN A 97 9.83 -10.55 3.69
C GLN A 97 10.58 -11.80 4.20
N ARG A 98 10.07 -12.98 3.90
CA ARG A 98 10.56 -14.22 4.52
C ARG A 98 10.90 -15.27 3.47
N LEU A 99 12.19 -15.41 3.22
CA LEU A 99 12.75 -16.51 2.45
C LEU A 99 13.65 -17.34 3.37
N PRO A 100 13.16 -18.46 3.94
CA PRO A 100 13.96 -19.29 4.84
C PRO A 100 15.28 -19.67 4.21
N LEU A 101 16.36 -19.68 4.99
CA LEU A 101 17.71 -20.08 4.57
C LEU A 101 18.38 -19.17 3.51
N HIS A 102 17.82 -17.99 3.24
CA HIS A 102 18.41 -17.00 2.33
C HIS A 102 18.99 -15.81 3.12
N SER A 103 20.12 -15.27 2.65
CA SER A 103 20.65 -14.02 3.19
C SER A 103 19.74 -12.83 2.82
N LYS A 104 19.90 -11.69 3.52
CA LYS A 104 19.15 -10.48 3.19
C LYS A 104 19.38 -10.02 1.76
N GLU A 105 20.60 -10.12 1.27
CA GLU A 105 20.99 -9.76 -0.10
C GLU A 105 20.27 -10.66 -1.11
N GLN A 106 20.19 -11.96 -0.84
CA GLN A 106 19.46 -12.91 -1.68
C GLN A 106 17.96 -12.63 -1.69
N VAL A 107 17.38 -12.24 -0.53
CA VAL A 107 15.97 -11.86 -0.43
C VAL A 107 15.68 -10.62 -1.27
N ARG A 108 16.52 -9.57 -1.15
CA ARG A 108 16.40 -8.34 -1.95
C ARG A 108 16.52 -8.62 -3.45
N ALA A 109 17.55 -9.35 -3.86
CA ALA A 109 17.78 -9.67 -5.27
C ALA A 109 16.62 -10.46 -5.90
N ARG A 110 16.06 -11.46 -5.19
CA ARG A 110 14.90 -12.22 -5.67
C ARG A 110 13.64 -11.38 -5.79
N ASN A 111 13.40 -10.49 -4.83
CA ASN A 111 12.26 -9.57 -4.91
C ASN A 111 12.44 -8.57 -6.05
N ALA A 112 13.65 -8.03 -6.25
CA ALA A 112 13.93 -7.12 -7.36
C ALA A 112 13.67 -7.78 -8.73
N GLU A 113 14.13 -9.03 -8.93
CA GLU A 113 13.86 -9.82 -10.13
C GLU A 113 12.34 -10.07 -10.33
N ALA A 114 11.65 -10.47 -9.25
CA ALA A 114 10.22 -10.75 -9.33
C ALA A 114 9.40 -9.48 -9.64
N ILE A 115 9.69 -8.37 -8.97
CA ILE A 115 8.99 -7.09 -9.15
C ILE A 115 9.28 -6.50 -10.53
N GLU A 116 10.49 -6.66 -11.09
CA GLU A 116 10.81 -6.29 -12.48
C GLU A 116 9.86 -6.98 -13.45
N GLY A 117 9.75 -8.32 -13.38
CA GLY A 117 8.84 -9.05 -14.26
C GLY A 117 7.35 -8.70 -14.04
N LEU A 118 6.95 -8.36 -12.82
CA LEU A 118 5.58 -7.87 -12.54
C LEU A 118 5.37 -6.46 -13.08
N ALA A 119 6.39 -5.60 -13.05
CA ALA A 119 6.32 -4.25 -13.61
C ALA A 119 6.17 -4.28 -15.14
N GLU A 120 6.86 -5.21 -15.82
CA GLU A 120 6.65 -5.46 -17.25
C GLU A 120 5.21 -5.89 -17.54
N ASP A 121 4.69 -6.89 -16.78
CA ASP A 121 3.30 -7.36 -16.93
C ASP A 121 2.27 -6.24 -16.67
N ALA A 122 2.55 -5.34 -15.74
CA ALA A 122 1.70 -4.19 -15.41
C ALA A 122 1.74 -3.12 -16.51
N ALA A 123 2.94 -2.79 -17.03
CA ALA A 123 3.14 -1.81 -18.09
C ALA A 123 2.41 -2.19 -19.38
N GLU A 124 2.36 -3.50 -19.74
CA GLU A 124 1.56 -4.01 -20.87
C GLU A 124 0.07 -3.68 -20.73
N ARG A 125 -0.41 -3.39 -19.53
CA ARG A 125 -1.80 -3.07 -19.18
C ARG A 125 -2.03 -1.59 -18.90
N GLY A 126 -1.01 -0.75 -19.09
CA GLY A 126 -1.06 0.67 -18.74
C GLY A 126 -1.06 0.93 -17.22
N ILE A 127 -0.56 -0.01 -16.44
CA ILE A 127 -0.49 0.09 -14.97
C ILE A 127 0.95 0.36 -14.54
N ARG A 128 1.14 1.32 -13.66
CA ARG A 128 2.38 1.54 -12.91
C ARG A 128 2.32 0.78 -11.59
N LEU A 129 3.36 0.02 -11.26
CA LEU A 129 3.49 -0.57 -9.93
C LEU A 129 4.09 0.44 -8.93
N MET A 130 3.71 0.28 -7.68
CA MET A 130 4.36 0.89 -6.54
C MET A 130 4.68 -0.17 -5.49
N VAL A 131 5.79 -0.01 -4.78
CA VAL A 131 6.24 -0.91 -3.73
C VAL A 131 6.12 -0.25 -2.37
N GLU A 132 5.63 -1.00 -1.40
CA GLU A 132 5.39 -0.55 -0.03
C GLU A 132 6.59 -0.85 0.88
N ASN A 133 6.91 0.10 1.78
CA ASN A 133 7.81 -0.19 2.89
C ASN A 133 7.10 -1.06 3.93
N LEU A 134 7.80 -2.05 4.44
CA LEU A 134 7.26 -3.02 5.39
C LEU A 134 7.93 -2.90 6.76
N ASP A 135 7.63 -3.82 7.69
CA ASP A 135 8.06 -3.72 9.10
C ASP A 135 9.38 -4.43 9.44
N ARG A 136 9.81 -5.41 8.65
CA ARG A 136 11.00 -6.27 8.94
C ARG A 136 12.08 -6.16 7.90
N MET A 137 11.80 -6.76 6.76
CA MET A 137 12.57 -6.63 5.56
C MET A 137 11.90 -5.54 4.72
N PHE A 138 12.65 -4.76 3.96
CA PHE A 138 12.11 -3.62 3.21
C PHE A 138 11.54 -2.48 4.10
N ALA A 139 12.07 -2.36 5.32
CA ALA A 139 11.69 -1.32 6.27
C ALA A 139 12.56 -0.06 6.17
N THR A 140 13.72 -0.14 5.53
CA THR A 140 14.69 0.94 5.41
C THR A 140 14.97 1.31 3.96
N ALA A 141 15.53 2.50 3.73
CA ALA A 141 15.94 2.92 2.39
C ALA A 141 16.91 1.91 1.75
N ALA A 142 17.91 1.45 2.48
CA ALA A 142 18.88 0.44 2.00
C ALA A 142 18.24 -0.92 1.66
N ASP A 143 17.08 -1.24 2.22
CA ASP A 143 16.35 -2.46 1.85
C ASP A 143 15.57 -2.29 0.54
N LEU A 144 15.07 -1.09 0.27
CA LEU A 144 14.23 -0.77 -0.89
C LEU A 144 15.05 -0.35 -2.13
N GLU A 145 16.20 0.28 -1.92
CA GLU A 145 17.07 0.81 -2.99
C GLU A 145 17.30 -0.20 -4.13
N PRO A 146 17.61 -1.50 -3.87
CA PRO A 146 17.81 -2.47 -4.96
C PRO A 146 16.57 -2.73 -5.82
N LEU A 147 15.36 -2.48 -5.29
CA LEU A 147 14.11 -2.59 -6.04
C LEU A 147 13.97 -1.40 -7.00
N PHE A 148 14.24 -0.20 -6.51
CA PHE A 148 14.16 1.04 -7.30
C PHE A 148 15.26 1.15 -8.36
N ASP A 149 16.47 0.64 -8.06
CA ASP A 149 17.58 0.58 -9.02
C ASP A 149 17.25 -0.33 -10.20
N ARG A 150 16.57 -1.45 -9.92
CA ARG A 150 16.23 -2.45 -10.93
C ARG A 150 15.00 -2.06 -11.76
N VAL A 151 14.04 -1.33 -11.15
CA VAL A 151 12.78 -0.92 -11.79
C VAL A 151 12.66 0.60 -11.72
N PRO A 152 13.21 1.34 -12.71
CA PRO A 152 13.26 2.80 -12.68
C PRO A 152 11.91 3.50 -12.54
N ASP A 153 10.84 2.93 -13.10
CA ASP A 153 9.48 3.50 -13.07
C ASP A 153 8.66 3.07 -11.85
N LEU A 154 9.26 2.27 -10.94
CA LEU A 154 8.58 1.82 -9.73
C LEU A 154 8.20 3.02 -8.85
N GLY A 155 6.93 3.10 -8.47
CA GLY A 155 6.44 4.08 -7.49
C GLY A 155 6.81 3.68 -6.07
N PHE A 156 6.93 4.66 -5.19
CA PHE A 156 7.04 4.42 -3.75
C PHE A 156 5.65 4.52 -3.10
N HIS A 157 5.27 3.49 -2.36
CA HIS A 157 4.11 3.50 -1.50
C HIS A 157 4.61 3.60 -0.04
N LEU A 158 4.39 4.75 0.57
CA LEU A 158 4.79 4.99 1.96
C LEU A 158 3.70 4.52 2.90
N ASP A 159 3.97 3.49 3.70
CA ASP A 159 3.16 3.19 4.89
C ASP A 159 3.84 3.79 6.13
N ILE A 160 3.15 4.79 6.74
CA ILE A 160 3.63 5.51 7.93
C ILE A 160 3.50 4.64 9.18
N GLY A 161 2.51 3.75 9.22
CA GLY A 161 2.36 2.76 10.28
C GLY A 161 3.54 1.79 10.30
N HIS A 162 3.88 1.19 9.17
CA HIS A 162 5.05 0.32 9.03
C HIS A 162 6.36 1.04 9.35
N ALA A 163 6.49 2.31 8.96
CA ALA A 163 7.67 3.12 9.27
C ALA A 163 7.87 3.35 10.79
N ASN A 164 6.83 3.14 11.60
CA ASN A 164 6.86 3.24 13.06
C ASN A 164 7.08 1.91 13.77
N LEU A 165 7.14 0.79 13.06
CA LEU A 165 7.27 -0.54 13.67
C LEU A 165 8.75 -0.94 13.85
N ARG A 166 9.00 -1.75 14.89
CA ARG A 166 10.31 -2.37 15.17
C ARG A 166 11.48 -1.38 15.20
N LEU A 167 11.22 -0.19 15.71
CA LEU A 167 12.24 0.82 15.95
C LEU A 167 13.15 0.36 17.11
N GLY A 168 14.43 0.66 17.01
CA GLY A 168 15.35 0.55 18.14
C GLY A 168 14.99 1.53 19.25
N LEU A 169 15.57 1.33 20.42
CA LEU A 169 15.33 2.22 21.56
C LEU A 169 15.76 3.65 21.20
N GLY A 170 14.79 4.56 21.16
CA GLY A 170 15.02 5.96 20.82
C GLY A 170 15.13 6.26 19.32
N GLU A 171 14.95 5.28 18.44
CA GLU A 171 14.83 5.54 17.01
C GLU A 171 13.50 6.27 16.70
N PRO A 172 13.55 7.35 15.91
CA PRO A 172 12.34 8.00 15.44
C PRO A 172 11.66 7.18 14.34
N ASN A 173 10.39 7.51 14.07
CA ASN A 173 9.67 6.99 12.91
C ASN A 173 10.49 7.22 11.61
N ARG A 174 10.55 6.22 10.72
CA ARG A 174 11.40 6.24 9.51
C ARG A 174 10.83 7.09 8.36
N THR A 175 9.64 7.64 8.49
CA THR A 175 9.01 8.48 7.45
C THR A 175 9.93 9.55 6.88
N PRO A 176 10.66 10.38 7.66
CA PRO A 176 11.53 11.40 7.10
C PRO A 176 12.65 10.83 6.22
N VAL A 177 13.30 9.77 6.67
CA VAL A 177 14.41 9.13 5.95
C VAL A 177 13.94 8.45 4.66
N LEU A 178 12.76 7.83 4.69
CA LEU A 178 12.17 7.22 3.51
C LEU A 178 11.71 8.26 2.48
N LEU A 179 11.18 9.41 2.93
CA LEU A 179 10.82 10.52 2.06
C LEU A 179 12.06 11.23 1.48
N GLU A 180 13.15 11.34 2.24
CA GLU A 180 14.43 11.87 1.73
C GLU A 180 14.98 10.98 0.60
N ALA A 181 14.87 9.65 0.75
CA ALA A 181 15.39 8.70 -0.22
C ALA A 181 14.50 8.55 -1.48
N PHE A 182 13.17 8.57 -1.30
CA PHE A 182 12.24 8.17 -2.37
C PHE A 182 11.05 9.10 -2.53
N GLY A 183 11.08 10.31 -1.98
CA GLY A 183 9.96 11.27 -2.04
C GLY A 183 9.61 11.69 -3.46
N ASP A 184 10.59 11.76 -4.37
CA ASP A 184 10.40 12.03 -5.80
C ASP A 184 9.65 10.91 -6.54
N ARG A 185 9.60 9.71 -5.96
CA ARG A 185 8.87 8.53 -6.47
C ARG A 185 7.57 8.26 -5.72
N LEU A 186 7.24 9.07 -4.69
CA LEU A 186 6.06 8.86 -3.87
C LEU A 186 4.79 8.83 -4.74
N ALA A 187 4.05 7.75 -4.67
CA ALA A 187 2.87 7.50 -5.49
C ALA A 187 1.60 7.32 -4.68
N HIS A 188 1.72 6.85 -3.44
CA HIS A 188 0.59 6.62 -2.53
C HIS A 188 1.06 6.59 -1.09
N VAL A 189 0.15 6.83 -0.14
CA VAL A 189 0.42 6.79 1.30
C VAL A 189 -0.62 5.97 2.01
N HIS A 190 -0.19 5.05 2.88
CA HIS A 190 -1.03 4.40 3.89
C HIS A 190 -0.81 4.99 5.27
N VAL A 191 -1.88 5.08 6.05
CA VAL A 191 -1.83 5.57 7.43
C VAL A 191 -2.68 4.69 8.33
N SER A 192 -2.06 4.19 9.38
CA SER A 192 -2.67 3.50 10.50
C SER A 192 -1.84 3.76 11.75
N ASP A 193 -2.43 3.74 12.92
CA ASP A 193 -1.68 3.98 14.15
C ASP A 193 -1.23 2.66 14.81
N ASN A 194 -0.13 2.72 15.53
CA ASN A 194 0.40 1.62 16.32
C ASN A 194 1.24 2.16 17.51
N ARG A 195 1.82 1.25 18.28
CA ARG A 195 2.59 1.60 19.49
C ARG A 195 4.09 1.50 19.32
N GLY A 196 4.59 1.38 18.08
CA GLY A 196 6.03 1.29 17.80
C GLY A 196 6.67 -0.08 18.08
N GLY A 197 5.89 -1.06 18.58
CA GLY A 197 6.37 -2.41 18.88
C GLY A 197 6.47 -3.32 17.66
N GLY A 198 6.36 -4.62 17.90
CA GLY A 198 6.44 -5.64 16.86
C GLY A 198 5.12 -5.99 16.17
N ASP A 199 4.02 -5.42 16.63
CA ASP A 199 2.67 -5.74 16.18
C ASP A 199 2.11 -4.61 15.33
N ASP A 200 1.73 -4.96 14.11
CA ASP A 200 1.04 -4.07 13.20
C ASP A 200 -0.45 -4.05 13.55
N LEU A 201 -0.82 -3.02 14.32
CA LEU A 201 -2.12 -2.97 15.01
C LEU A 201 -3.23 -2.32 14.18
N HIS A 202 -2.91 -1.57 13.14
CA HIS A 202 -3.87 -0.83 12.32
C HIS A 202 -4.92 -0.05 13.15
N LEU A 203 -4.45 0.64 14.21
CA LEU A 203 -5.33 1.39 15.11
C LEU A 203 -5.89 2.65 14.43
N PRO A 204 -7.02 3.17 14.93
CA PRO A 204 -7.48 4.50 14.56
C PRO A 204 -6.41 5.56 14.82
N LEU A 205 -6.35 6.58 13.97
CA LEU A 205 -5.37 7.66 14.11
C LEU A 205 -5.53 8.38 15.45
N GLY A 206 -4.42 8.56 16.15
CA GLY A 206 -4.36 9.13 17.50
C GLY A 206 -4.59 8.14 18.64
N ALA A 207 -4.80 6.85 18.34
CA ALA A 207 -4.95 5.79 19.35
C ALA A 207 -3.63 5.06 19.67
N GLY A 208 -2.57 5.36 18.95
CA GLY A 208 -1.23 4.79 19.11
C GLY A 208 -0.19 5.81 19.58
N ALA A 209 1.01 5.71 19.00
CA ALA A 209 2.17 6.51 19.42
C ALA A 209 2.77 7.35 18.27
N ILE A 210 2.16 7.36 17.09
CA ILE A 210 2.68 8.12 15.95
C ILE A 210 2.36 9.61 16.12
N ASP A 211 3.38 10.47 15.96
CA ASP A 211 3.18 11.92 15.87
C ASP A 211 2.66 12.27 14.46
N TRP A 212 1.34 12.30 14.34
CA TRP A 212 0.66 12.56 13.06
C TRP A 212 0.91 13.96 12.52
N LYS A 213 1.09 14.95 13.40
CA LYS A 213 1.38 16.32 12.95
C LYS A 213 2.80 16.41 12.36
N GLU A 214 3.75 15.69 12.94
CA GLU A 214 5.10 15.59 12.36
C GLU A 214 5.09 14.78 11.05
N ALA A 215 4.37 13.66 11.00
CA ALA A 215 4.22 12.87 9.77
C ALA A 215 3.64 13.70 8.62
N ILE A 216 2.57 14.45 8.88
CA ILE A 216 1.94 15.36 7.90
C ILE A 216 2.93 16.47 7.49
N ARG A 217 3.70 17.03 8.42
CA ARG A 217 4.71 18.04 8.11
C ARG A 217 5.77 17.50 7.14
N ASN A 218 6.21 16.27 7.35
CA ASN A 218 7.16 15.61 6.46
C ASN A 218 6.58 15.35 5.06
N LEU A 219 5.32 14.91 4.95
CA LEU A 219 4.63 14.76 3.67
C LEU A 219 4.54 16.11 2.92
N LYS A 220 4.15 17.18 3.62
CA LYS A 220 4.06 18.52 3.01
C LYS A 220 5.41 19.06 2.56
N ARG A 221 6.49 18.82 3.33
CA ARG A 221 7.86 19.20 2.94
C ARG A 221 8.34 18.43 1.71
N ALA A 222 7.91 17.17 1.57
CA ALA A 222 8.14 16.38 0.36
C ALA A 222 7.26 16.81 -0.84
N GLY A 223 6.38 17.80 -0.66
CA GLY A 223 5.47 18.27 -1.70
C GLY A 223 4.31 17.34 -2.01
N TRP A 224 3.97 16.40 -1.10
CA TRP A 224 2.89 15.45 -1.32
C TRP A 224 1.52 16.11 -1.28
N ASP A 225 0.73 15.87 -2.34
CA ASP A 225 -0.67 16.31 -2.48
C ASP A 225 -1.51 15.21 -3.17
N GLY A 226 -1.13 13.95 -2.96
CA GLY A 226 -1.79 12.79 -3.55
C GLY A 226 -2.74 12.08 -2.59
N THR A 227 -3.04 10.83 -2.90
CA THR A 227 -3.99 10.01 -2.16
C THR A 227 -3.41 9.45 -0.87
N VAL A 228 -4.24 9.38 0.18
CA VAL A 228 -3.89 8.81 1.50
C VAL A 228 -4.97 7.81 1.91
N THR A 229 -4.63 6.55 2.01
CA THR A 229 -5.52 5.49 2.49
C THR A 229 -5.47 5.36 4.01
N LEU A 230 -6.63 5.38 4.64
CA LEU A 230 -6.75 4.98 6.05
C LEU A 230 -6.86 3.46 6.13
N GLU A 231 -5.80 2.82 6.62
CA GLU A 231 -5.75 1.37 6.79
C GLU A 231 -6.10 0.97 8.24
N VAL A 232 -7.28 1.39 8.68
CA VAL A 232 -7.78 1.17 10.05
C VAL A 232 -8.68 -0.06 10.09
N PHE A 233 -8.22 -1.11 10.78
CA PHE A 233 -8.95 -2.38 10.89
C PHE A 233 -9.81 -2.40 12.16
N SER A 234 -11.08 -2.04 11.99
CA SER A 234 -12.08 -2.11 13.06
C SER A 234 -13.41 -2.62 12.52
N ARG A 235 -14.16 -3.33 13.38
CA ARG A 235 -15.55 -3.70 13.08
C ARG A 235 -16.47 -2.48 13.08
N GLU A 236 -16.16 -1.49 13.92
CA GLU A 236 -16.92 -0.27 14.09
C GLU A 236 -16.41 0.79 13.11
N ARG A 237 -17.22 1.10 12.10
CA ARG A 237 -16.87 2.07 11.04
C ARG A 237 -16.67 3.50 11.57
N GLU A 238 -17.22 3.82 12.75
CA GLU A 238 -17.02 5.14 13.34
C GLU A 238 -15.54 5.43 13.64
N TYR A 239 -14.72 4.42 13.93
CA TYR A 239 -13.27 4.62 14.08
C TYR A 239 -12.61 5.05 12.76
N LEU A 240 -13.05 4.52 11.62
CA LEU A 240 -12.55 4.94 10.31
C LEU A 240 -12.98 6.38 9.99
N ARG A 241 -14.25 6.72 10.26
CA ARG A 241 -14.77 8.08 10.07
C ARG A 241 -14.08 9.09 10.99
N ALA A 242 -13.84 8.73 12.26
CA ALA A 242 -13.11 9.56 13.21
C ALA A 242 -11.67 9.80 12.74
N SER A 243 -10.98 8.75 12.26
CA SER A 243 -9.63 8.88 11.70
C SER A 243 -9.61 9.79 10.48
N ARG A 244 -10.62 9.72 9.58
CA ARG A 244 -10.75 10.63 8.44
C ARG A 244 -10.92 12.09 8.88
N ARG A 245 -11.80 12.35 9.85
CA ARG A 245 -11.97 13.72 10.40
C ARG A 245 -10.68 14.25 10.98
N ALA A 246 -10.01 13.45 11.82
CA ALA A 246 -8.74 13.82 12.44
C ALA A 246 -7.65 14.12 11.40
N TRP A 247 -7.52 13.27 10.38
CA TRP A 247 -6.56 13.47 9.29
C TRP A 247 -6.78 14.80 8.57
N ILE A 248 -8.03 15.10 8.18
CA ILE A 248 -8.38 16.34 7.48
C ILE A 248 -8.10 17.56 8.35
N GLU A 249 -8.48 17.52 9.63
CA GLU A 249 -8.22 18.60 10.59
C GLU A 249 -6.72 18.86 10.75
N TRP A 250 -5.93 17.83 11.02
CA TRP A 250 -4.48 17.95 11.17
C TRP A 250 -3.79 18.40 9.88
N TRP A 251 -4.26 17.92 8.73
CA TRP A 251 -3.73 18.36 7.43
C TRP A 251 -3.95 19.86 7.20
N GLN A 252 -5.10 20.40 7.61
CA GLN A 252 -5.39 21.83 7.52
C GLN A 252 -4.59 22.67 8.51
N GLU A 253 -4.38 22.18 9.73
CA GLU A 253 -3.64 22.89 10.78
C GLU A 253 -2.13 22.95 10.53
N VAL A 254 -1.53 21.87 10.03
CA VAL A 254 -0.07 21.76 9.88
C VAL A 254 0.40 22.56 8.67
N ARG A 255 1.38 23.42 8.90
CA ARG A 255 2.15 24.10 7.82
C ARG A 255 3.41 23.32 7.49
N ALA A 256 3.88 23.41 6.23
CA ALA A 256 5.12 22.79 5.76
C ALA A 256 6.36 23.34 6.45
#